data_931458312427d997568a1149e727c63d
#
_entry.id   931458312427d997568a1149e727c63d
#
_cell.length_a   1.000
_cell.length_b   1.000
_cell.length_c   1.000
_cell.angle_alpha   90.00
_cell.angle_beta   90.00
_cell.angle_gamma   90.00
#
_symmetry.space_group_name_H-M   'P 1'
#
loop_
_entity.id
_entity.type
_entity.pdbx_description
1 polymer ?
#
loop_
_entity_poly.entity_id
_entity_poly.type
_entity_poly.pdbx_seq_one_letter_code
_entity_poly.pdbx_strand_id
1 'polypeptide(L)'
;MRREKSQQSAGAKRDLLKSTKAAGTLYLVGVPIGHPDDITVRALAILSQVDVVATEDPGATQTLLQYHNLSVPLTSYGPTKINEKVPVLIHRLLHGSSVALLSDCGTPLISDPGCLLVTAAHQNNIAVRSIPGPSAVTATIAASGRSEEHTSELQSLRHL
;
A
#
# COMPACT_ATOMS: atom_id res chain seq x y z
N MET A 1 -7.44 -8.83 -55.27
CA MET A 1 -6.46 -9.33 -54.26
C MET A 1 -5.68 -8.27 -53.45
N ARG A 2 -5.89 -6.96 -53.59
CA ARG A 2 -5.18 -5.90 -52.85
C ARG A 2 -6.00 -5.22 -51.75
N ARG A 3 -7.31 -5.44 -51.67
CA ARG A 3 -8.22 -4.79 -50.69
C ARG A 3 -8.43 -5.58 -49.38
N GLU A 4 -8.20 -6.89 -49.37
CA GLU A 4 -8.40 -7.72 -48.17
C GLU A 4 -7.26 -7.64 -47.15
N LYS A 5 -6.00 -7.40 -47.60
CA LYS A 5 -4.84 -7.26 -46.69
C LYS A 5 -4.83 -5.97 -45.88
N SER A 6 -5.53 -4.92 -46.33
CA SER A 6 -5.59 -3.64 -45.61
C SER A 6 -6.63 -3.64 -44.48
N GLN A 7 -7.69 -4.47 -44.57
CA GLN A 7 -8.69 -4.56 -43.51
C GLN A 7 -8.27 -5.46 -42.35
N GLN A 8 -7.44 -6.49 -42.59
CA GLN A 8 -6.92 -7.34 -41.52
C GLN A 8 -5.86 -6.62 -40.66
N SER A 9 -5.05 -5.72 -41.25
CA SER A 9 -4.06 -4.93 -40.49
C SER A 9 -4.70 -3.84 -39.62
N ALA A 10 -5.85 -3.30 -40.03
CA ALA A 10 -6.59 -2.29 -39.27
C ALA A 10 -7.36 -2.90 -38.09
N GLY A 11 -7.83 -4.15 -38.23
CA GLY A 11 -8.46 -4.91 -37.14
C GLY A 11 -7.48 -5.28 -36.04
N ALA A 12 -6.31 -5.79 -36.40
CA ALA A 12 -5.26 -6.16 -35.44
C ALA A 12 -4.71 -4.94 -34.66
N LYS A 13 -4.63 -3.75 -35.29
CA LYS A 13 -4.25 -2.51 -34.60
C LYS A 13 -5.33 -1.97 -33.66
N ARG A 14 -6.62 -2.23 -33.96
CA ARG A 14 -7.74 -1.84 -33.08
C ARG A 14 -7.86 -2.73 -31.85
N ASP A 15 -7.50 -4.01 -31.94
CA ASP A 15 -7.54 -4.94 -30.81
C ASP A 15 -6.34 -4.73 -29.87
N LEU A 16 -5.20 -4.21 -30.34
CA LEU A 16 -4.07 -3.78 -29.52
C LEU A 16 -4.35 -2.47 -28.75
N LEU A 17 -5.33 -1.68 -29.17
CA LEU A 17 -5.76 -0.44 -28.48
C LEU A 17 -6.93 -0.67 -27.52
N LYS A 18 -7.47 -1.90 -27.44
CA LYS A 18 -8.49 -2.26 -26.45
C LYS A 18 -7.83 -2.68 -25.16
N SER A 19 -7.92 -1.78 -24.18
CA SER A 19 -7.73 -2.02 -22.76
C SER A 19 -6.28 -1.91 -22.25
N THR A 20 -5.65 -0.76 -22.40
CA THR A 20 -4.77 -0.31 -21.33
C THR A 20 -5.63 0.41 -20.29
N LYS A 21 -6.37 -0.38 -19.48
CA LYS A 21 -6.87 0.15 -18.21
C LYS A 21 -5.65 0.73 -17.49
N ALA A 22 -5.69 2.00 -17.11
CA ALA A 22 -4.58 2.60 -16.40
C ALA A 22 -4.20 1.71 -15.22
N ALA A 23 -2.90 1.55 -14.97
CA ALA A 23 -2.45 0.78 -13.81
C ALA A 23 -3.10 1.33 -12.53
N GLY A 24 -3.44 0.45 -11.62
CA GLY A 24 -3.96 0.82 -10.32
C GLY A 24 -2.90 1.53 -9.46
N THR A 25 -3.27 1.88 -8.25
CA THR A 25 -2.38 2.56 -7.31
C THR A 25 -2.13 1.69 -6.09
N LEU A 26 -0.89 1.61 -5.64
CA LEU A 26 -0.51 1.05 -4.35
C LEU A 26 -0.55 2.15 -3.30
N TYR A 27 -1.42 2.02 -2.30
CA TYR A 27 -1.52 2.92 -1.17
C TYR A 27 -0.83 2.33 0.05
N LEU A 28 0.09 3.07 0.67
CA LEU A 28 0.70 2.74 1.96
C LEU A 28 -0.08 3.50 3.03
N VAL A 29 -0.93 2.80 3.78
CA VAL A 29 -1.89 3.45 4.67
C VAL A 29 -1.44 3.34 6.12
N GLY A 30 -1.21 4.50 6.75
CA GLY A 30 -0.97 4.56 8.19
C GLY A 30 -2.25 4.25 8.97
N VAL A 31 -2.12 3.32 9.92
CA VAL A 31 -3.21 2.82 10.77
C VAL A 31 -2.99 3.21 12.24
N PRO A 32 -4.00 3.08 13.11
CA PRO A 32 -3.88 3.40 14.53
C PRO A 32 -2.72 2.67 15.23
N ILE A 33 -2.18 3.30 16.28
CA ILE A 33 -1.12 2.74 17.12
C ILE A 33 -1.63 2.33 18.51
N GLY A 34 -2.96 2.31 18.71
CA GLY A 34 -3.61 1.94 19.95
C GLY A 34 -5.09 2.19 19.90
N HIS A 35 -5.54 3.43 19.72
CA HIS A 35 -6.96 3.77 19.70
C HIS A 35 -7.52 3.73 18.25
N PRO A 36 -8.63 3.03 17.98
CA PRO A 36 -9.14 2.87 16.62
C PRO A 36 -9.54 4.18 15.92
N ASP A 37 -9.91 5.23 16.68
CA ASP A 37 -10.25 6.54 16.11
C ASP A 37 -9.03 7.35 15.65
N ASP A 38 -7.80 6.91 15.95
CA ASP A 38 -6.57 7.54 15.46
C ASP A 38 -6.30 7.22 13.99
N ILE A 39 -7.32 6.96 13.20
CA ILE A 39 -7.22 6.81 11.76
C ILE A 39 -7.63 8.11 11.06
N THR A 40 -6.93 8.45 9.99
CA THR A 40 -7.28 9.68 9.27
C THR A 40 -8.53 9.49 8.41
N VAL A 41 -9.32 10.56 8.25
CA VAL A 41 -10.47 10.59 7.32
C VAL A 41 -10.06 10.18 5.91
N ARG A 42 -8.86 10.59 5.46
CA ARG A 42 -8.32 10.23 4.15
C ARG A 42 -7.99 8.74 4.06
N ALA A 43 -7.47 8.14 5.11
CA ALA A 43 -7.24 6.69 5.17
C ALA A 43 -8.54 5.91 5.01
N LEU A 44 -9.59 6.29 5.75
CA LEU A 44 -10.93 5.67 5.63
C LEU A 44 -11.50 5.81 4.22
N ALA A 45 -11.38 7.01 3.61
CA ALA A 45 -11.84 7.24 2.25
C ALA A 45 -11.09 6.37 1.22
N ILE A 46 -9.79 6.18 1.37
CA ILE A 46 -9.01 5.28 0.50
C ILE A 46 -9.40 3.82 0.73
N LEU A 47 -9.50 3.38 1.99
CA LEU A 47 -9.87 2.01 2.33
C LEU A 47 -11.26 1.63 1.83
N SER A 48 -12.18 2.58 1.71
CA SER A 48 -13.51 2.33 1.13
C SER A 48 -13.50 2.19 -0.40
N GLN A 49 -12.41 2.53 -1.09
CA GLN A 49 -12.32 2.57 -2.55
C GLN A 49 -11.36 1.54 -3.15
N VAL A 50 -10.45 0.97 -2.36
CA VAL A 50 -9.48 0.00 -2.87
C VAL A 50 -10.15 -1.37 -3.11
N ASP A 51 -9.61 -2.10 -4.09
CA ASP A 51 -10.12 -3.43 -4.45
C ASP A 51 -9.66 -4.52 -3.49
N VAL A 52 -8.53 -4.32 -2.81
CA VAL A 52 -7.99 -5.27 -1.83
C VAL A 52 -7.05 -4.59 -0.84
N VAL A 53 -7.09 -5.04 0.39
CA VAL A 53 -6.15 -4.67 1.45
C VAL A 53 -5.18 -5.83 1.70
N ALA A 54 -3.89 -5.56 1.59
CA ALA A 54 -2.82 -6.45 1.97
C ALA A 54 -2.35 -6.10 3.39
N THR A 55 -2.31 -7.06 4.30
CA THR A 55 -2.02 -6.84 5.71
C THR A 55 -1.31 -8.04 6.32
N GLU A 56 -0.55 -7.83 7.39
CA GLU A 56 0.11 -8.91 8.13
C GLU A 56 -0.90 -9.75 8.89
N ASP A 57 -1.76 -9.11 9.67
CA ASP A 57 -2.85 -9.74 10.42
C ASP A 57 -4.22 -9.36 9.83
N PRO A 58 -4.81 -10.23 8.99
CA PRO A 58 -6.15 -10.02 8.48
C PRO A 58 -7.23 -9.95 9.56
N GLY A 59 -7.03 -10.60 10.72
CA GLY A 59 -8.01 -10.59 11.81
C GLY A 59 -8.07 -9.23 12.52
N ALA A 60 -6.92 -8.68 12.90
CA ALA A 60 -6.81 -7.35 13.48
C ALA A 60 -7.32 -6.27 12.50
N THR A 61 -6.91 -6.35 11.23
CA THR A 61 -7.38 -5.44 10.19
C THR A 61 -8.89 -5.52 9.97
N GLN A 62 -9.46 -6.74 9.96
CA GLN A 62 -10.91 -6.93 9.84
C GLN A 62 -11.65 -6.23 10.96
N THR A 63 -11.17 -6.34 12.22
CA THR A 63 -11.75 -5.69 13.39
C THR A 63 -11.72 -4.16 13.24
N LEU A 64 -10.60 -3.58 12.81
CA LEU A 64 -10.48 -2.14 12.55
C LEU A 64 -11.46 -1.66 11.47
N LEU A 65 -11.53 -2.39 10.34
CA LEU A 65 -12.44 -2.04 9.25
C LEU A 65 -13.91 -2.12 9.70
N GLN A 66 -14.31 -3.15 10.46
CA GLN A 66 -15.66 -3.29 10.99
C GLN A 66 -16.01 -2.17 11.97
N TYR A 67 -15.07 -1.75 12.80
CA TYR A 67 -15.27 -0.61 13.71
C TYR A 67 -15.67 0.66 12.95
N HIS A 68 -15.08 0.87 11.76
CA HIS A 68 -15.40 2.00 10.89
C HIS A 68 -16.47 1.70 9.82
N ASN A 69 -17.22 0.60 9.95
CA ASN A 69 -18.25 0.18 9.00
C ASN A 69 -17.73 0.00 7.56
N LEU A 70 -16.47 -0.43 7.39
CA LEU A 70 -15.88 -0.74 6.11
C LEU A 70 -15.85 -2.25 5.86
N SER A 71 -16.09 -2.64 4.60
CA SER A 71 -15.99 -4.03 4.14
C SER A 71 -15.17 -4.06 2.86
N VAL A 72 -13.95 -4.58 2.95
CA VAL A 72 -12.99 -4.66 1.84
C VAL A 72 -12.34 -6.04 1.84
N PRO A 73 -12.12 -6.66 0.67
CA PRO A 73 -11.39 -7.93 0.59
C PRO A 73 -9.98 -7.82 1.20
N LEU A 74 -9.63 -8.77 2.06
CA LEU A 74 -8.33 -8.85 2.71
C LEU A 74 -7.47 -9.95 2.09
N THR A 75 -6.16 -9.73 2.04
CA THR A 75 -5.16 -10.77 1.75
C THR A 75 -4.01 -10.68 2.72
N SER A 76 -3.57 -11.83 3.24
CA SER A 76 -2.41 -11.88 4.13
C SER A 76 -1.13 -11.54 3.36
N TYR A 77 -0.32 -10.66 3.95
CA TYR A 77 0.97 -10.20 3.45
C TYR A 77 2.05 -10.30 4.54
N GLY A 78 1.97 -11.28 5.42
CA GLY A 78 2.96 -11.51 6.48
C GLY A 78 4.29 -12.05 5.93
N PRO A 79 5.37 -12.05 6.75
CA PRO A 79 6.75 -12.37 6.34
C PRO A 79 6.89 -13.70 5.58
N THR A 80 6.12 -14.70 5.94
CA THR A 80 6.17 -16.04 5.31
C THR A 80 5.53 -16.09 3.91
N LYS A 81 4.72 -15.10 3.54
CA LYS A 81 3.95 -15.08 2.28
C LYS A 81 4.38 -13.99 1.30
N ILE A 82 5.35 -13.15 1.65
CA ILE A 82 5.78 -12.01 0.84
C ILE A 82 6.14 -12.44 -0.58
N ASN A 83 7.03 -13.43 -0.74
CA ASN A 83 7.52 -13.87 -2.04
C ASN A 83 6.41 -14.42 -2.94
N GLU A 84 5.39 -15.06 -2.36
CA GLU A 84 4.22 -15.56 -3.08
C GLU A 84 3.26 -14.42 -3.46
N LYS A 85 3.06 -13.46 -2.55
CA LYS A 85 2.05 -12.41 -2.70
C LYS A 85 2.48 -11.25 -3.57
N VAL A 86 3.77 -10.89 -3.59
CA VAL A 86 4.27 -9.76 -4.40
C VAL A 86 3.88 -9.90 -5.87
N PRO A 87 4.15 -11.04 -6.58
CA PRO A 87 3.77 -11.17 -7.98
C PRO A 87 2.25 -11.05 -8.20
N VAL A 88 1.44 -11.62 -7.30
CA VAL A 88 -0.02 -11.58 -7.39
C VAL A 88 -0.55 -10.15 -7.24
N LEU A 89 -0.04 -9.38 -6.29
CA LEU A 89 -0.45 -8.00 -6.06
C LEU A 89 0.00 -7.07 -7.20
N ILE A 90 1.23 -7.25 -7.70
CA ILE A 90 1.73 -6.52 -8.87
C ILE A 90 0.86 -6.81 -10.10
N HIS A 91 0.52 -8.07 -10.34
CA HIS A 91 -0.38 -8.43 -11.44
C HIS A 91 -1.74 -7.72 -11.33
N ARG A 92 -2.36 -7.68 -10.14
CA ARG A 92 -3.61 -6.93 -9.90
C ARG A 92 -3.46 -5.44 -10.19
N LEU A 93 -2.40 -4.82 -9.69
CA LEU A 93 -2.10 -3.41 -9.90
C LEU A 93 -1.93 -3.09 -11.40
N LEU A 94 -1.19 -3.91 -12.16
CA LEU A 94 -1.02 -3.75 -13.60
C LEU A 94 -2.34 -3.86 -14.37
N HIS A 95 -3.30 -4.62 -13.84
CA HIS A 95 -4.65 -4.75 -14.43
C HIS A 95 -5.65 -3.70 -13.90
N GLY A 96 -5.16 -2.65 -13.25
CA GLY A 96 -5.92 -1.48 -12.83
C GLY A 96 -6.67 -1.63 -11.51
N SER A 97 -6.39 -2.67 -10.71
CA SER A 97 -6.87 -2.77 -9.33
C SER A 97 -6.04 -1.90 -8.41
N SER A 98 -6.67 -1.22 -7.47
CA SER A 98 -6.00 -0.47 -6.41
C SER A 98 -5.82 -1.35 -5.17
N VAL A 99 -4.63 -1.27 -4.57
CA VAL A 99 -4.24 -2.06 -3.40
C VAL A 99 -3.86 -1.13 -2.26
N ALA A 100 -4.36 -1.39 -1.06
CA ALA A 100 -3.82 -0.78 0.16
C ALA A 100 -2.92 -1.77 0.89
N LEU A 101 -1.74 -1.34 1.31
CA LEU A 101 -0.84 -2.07 2.20
C LEU A 101 -0.95 -1.45 3.59
N LEU A 102 -1.26 -2.29 4.58
CA LEU A 102 -1.35 -1.95 5.99
C LEU A 102 -0.35 -2.79 6.80
N SER A 103 0.23 -2.18 7.81
CA SER A 103 0.88 -2.87 8.94
C SER A 103 -0.13 -3.14 10.06
N ASP A 104 0.27 -3.86 11.08
CA ASP A 104 -0.57 -4.11 12.25
C ASP A 104 -0.80 -2.83 13.06
N CYS A 105 0.17 -1.91 13.07
CA CYS A 105 0.03 -0.58 13.67
C CYS A 105 0.99 0.43 13.02
N GLY A 106 0.60 1.71 12.99
CA GLY A 106 1.42 2.80 12.46
C GLY A 106 1.55 2.80 10.94
N THR A 107 2.72 3.13 10.43
CA THR A 107 2.99 3.29 9.00
C THR A 107 3.70 2.05 8.44
N PRO A 108 3.18 1.42 7.37
CA PRO A 108 3.86 0.29 6.72
C PRO A 108 5.30 0.62 6.32
N LEU A 109 6.18 -0.36 6.26
CA LEU A 109 7.62 -0.31 5.96
C LEU A 109 8.50 0.30 7.10
N ILE A 110 7.92 0.82 8.15
CA ILE A 110 8.68 1.29 9.31
C ILE A 110 8.76 0.14 10.31
N SER A 111 9.82 -0.64 10.25
CA SER A 111 10.04 -1.91 10.96
C SER A 111 9.08 -3.06 10.54
N ASP A 112 8.33 -2.86 9.46
CA ASP A 112 7.29 -3.76 8.95
C ASP A 112 7.62 -4.26 7.53
N PRO A 113 7.03 -5.38 7.09
CA PRO A 113 7.18 -5.85 5.73
C PRO A 113 6.51 -4.89 4.72
N GLY A 114 7.00 -4.89 3.49
CA GLY A 114 6.42 -4.06 2.41
C GLY A 114 7.44 -3.59 1.40
N CYS A 115 8.71 -3.51 1.77
CA CYS A 115 9.78 -3.01 0.91
C CYS A 115 9.81 -3.71 -0.47
N LEU A 116 9.67 -5.04 -0.52
CA LEU A 116 9.66 -5.80 -1.77
C LEU A 116 8.48 -5.44 -2.67
N LEU A 117 7.29 -5.23 -2.11
CA LEU A 117 6.12 -4.84 -2.89
C LEU A 117 6.27 -3.42 -3.46
N VAL A 118 6.77 -2.49 -2.66
CA VAL A 118 7.02 -1.10 -3.08
C VAL A 118 8.10 -1.05 -4.17
N THR A 119 9.20 -1.77 -3.97
CA THR A 119 10.27 -1.88 -4.97
C THR A 119 9.74 -2.45 -6.29
N ALA A 120 8.99 -3.55 -6.22
CA ALA A 120 8.38 -4.15 -7.40
C ALA A 120 7.35 -3.22 -8.08
N ALA A 121 6.59 -2.45 -7.32
CA ALA A 121 5.66 -1.46 -7.86
C ALA A 121 6.42 -0.37 -8.65
N HIS A 122 7.50 0.19 -8.11
CA HIS A 122 8.34 1.16 -8.81
C HIS A 122 8.98 0.58 -10.07
N GLN A 123 9.50 -0.65 -10.02
CA GLN A 123 10.07 -1.34 -11.19
C GLN A 123 9.05 -1.55 -12.32
N ASN A 124 7.78 -1.62 -11.99
CA ASN A 124 6.68 -1.76 -12.96
C ASN A 124 5.97 -0.43 -13.28
N ASN A 125 6.52 0.72 -12.89
CA ASN A 125 5.93 2.05 -13.08
C ASN A 125 4.51 2.19 -12.49
N ILE A 126 4.21 1.48 -11.41
CA ILE A 126 2.96 1.56 -10.68
C ILE A 126 3.05 2.74 -9.69
N ALA A 127 2.01 3.57 -9.66
CA ALA A 127 1.94 4.68 -8.72
C ALA A 127 1.89 4.18 -7.26
N VAL A 128 2.80 4.68 -6.41
CA VAL A 128 2.81 4.43 -4.97
C VAL A 128 2.47 5.71 -4.24
N ARG A 129 1.49 5.66 -3.34
CA ARG A 129 1.03 6.83 -2.57
C ARG A 129 1.00 6.53 -1.10
N SER A 130 1.73 7.32 -0.30
CA SER A 130 1.65 7.27 1.15
C SER A 130 0.43 8.07 1.64
N ILE A 131 -0.31 7.46 2.55
CA ILE A 131 -1.40 8.06 3.32
C ILE A 131 -0.94 8.15 4.76
N PRO A 132 -0.42 9.31 5.20
CA PRO A 132 0.10 9.49 6.56
C PRO A 132 -0.94 9.15 7.62
N GLY A 133 -0.46 8.65 8.73
CA GLY A 133 -1.24 8.31 9.90
C GLY A 133 -0.46 8.52 11.20
N PRO A 134 -0.93 7.96 12.31
CA PRO A 134 -0.25 8.01 13.60
C PRO A 134 1.17 7.41 13.53
N SER A 135 2.05 7.91 14.37
CA SER A 135 3.42 7.41 14.49
C SER A 135 3.82 7.35 15.95
N ALA A 136 4.20 6.16 16.42
CA ALA A 136 4.69 5.96 17.79
C ALA A 136 5.94 6.79 18.06
N VAL A 137 6.81 6.96 17.06
CA VAL A 137 8.04 7.76 17.18
C VAL A 137 7.71 9.22 17.52
N THR A 138 6.88 9.87 16.69
CA THR A 138 6.51 11.27 16.91
C THR A 138 5.65 11.46 18.16
N ALA A 139 4.72 10.54 18.43
CA ALA A 139 3.89 10.59 19.63
C ALA A 139 4.74 10.48 20.91
N THR A 140 5.72 9.57 20.95
CA THR A 140 6.60 9.38 22.10
C THR A 140 7.52 10.59 22.30
N ILE A 141 8.13 11.12 21.23
CA ILE A 141 9.00 12.31 21.31
C ILE A 141 8.19 13.49 21.84
N ALA A 142 7.01 13.75 21.27
CA ALA A 142 6.14 14.85 21.71
C ALA A 142 5.75 14.74 23.21
N ALA A 143 5.42 13.53 23.67
CA ALA A 143 5.03 13.28 25.05
C ALA A 143 6.22 13.29 26.05
N SER A 144 7.44 13.07 25.57
CA SER A 144 8.64 12.98 26.42
C SER A 144 9.13 14.32 26.95
N GLY A 145 8.68 15.45 26.38
CA GLY A 145 9.21 16.77 26.66
C GLY A 145 10.67 16.99 26.22
N ARG A 146 11.20 16.08 25.38
CA ARG A 146 12.56 16.18 24.79
C ARG A 146 12.45 16.66 23.34
N SER A 147 13.45 17.42 22.89
CA SER A 147 13.57 17.74 21.47
C SER A 147 14.17 16.56 20.70
N GLU A 148 13.90 16.50 19.41
CA GLU A 148 14.50 15.54 18.46
C GLU A 148 16.04 15.68 18.40
N GLU A 149 16.57 16.86 18.67
CA GLU A 149 18.01 17.14 18.72
C GLU A 149 18.69 16.29 19.79
N HIS A 150 18.15 16.20 21.01
CA HIS A 150 18.68 15.35 22.09
C HIS A 150 18.64 13.86 21.75
N THR A 151 17.69 13.41 20.93
CA THR A 151 17.58 12.01 20.50
C THR A 151 18.65 11.68 19.46
N SER A 152 18.94 12.60 18.56
CA SER A 152 19.98 12.46 17.53
C SER A 152 21.39 12.41 18.14
N GLU A 153 21.66 13.19 19.17
CA GLU A 153 22.96 13.19 19.89
C GLU A 153 23.24 11.84 20.58
N LEU A 154 22.23 11.18 21.16
CA LEU A 154 22.40 9.87 21.78
C LEU A 154 22.76 8.77 20.77
N GLN A 155 22.36 8.91 19.52
CA GLN A 155 22.74 7.99 18.43
C GLN A 155 24.20 8.22 17.99
N SER A 156 24.68 9.46 18.01
CA SER A 156 26.08 9.78 17.63
C SER A 156 27.12 9.26 18.63
N LEU A 157 26.75 9.18 19.91
CA LEU A 157 27.64 8.66 20.97
C LEU A 157 27.85 7.14 20.96
N ARG A 158 27.07 6.39 20.16
CA ARG A 158 27.22 4.92 20.01
C ARG A 158 28.31 4.51 19.02
N HIS A 159 28.95 5.49 18.35
CA HIS A 159 30.00 5.25 17.35
C HIS A 159 31.39 5.69 17.85
N LEU A 160 31.54 5.98 19.15
CA LEU A 160 32.82 6.19 19.86
C LEU A 160 33.13 5.00 20.75
#